data_cacedd1dd1a111ada028bb4de7061a84
#
_entry.id   cacedd1dd1a111ada028bb4de7061a84
#
_cell.length_a   1.000
_cell.length_b   1.000
_cell.length_c   1.000
_cell.angle_alpha   90.00
_cell.angle_beta   90.00
_cell.angle_gamma   90.00
#
_symmetry.space_group_name_H-M   'P 1'
#
loop_
_entity.id
_entity.type
_entity.pdbx_description
1 polymer ?
#
loop_
_entity_poly.entity_id
_entity_poly.type
_entity_poly.pdbx_seq_one_letter_code
_entity_poly.pdbx_strand_id
1 'polypeptide(L)'
;MKANIIGGGPAGLYFALLAKKQHPEDKITVFERNQPDDTFGFGVVFSDETLSIFRDADAESYNEIINHFAYWDEIETRYDGHVIRSSGHGFCGMSRKCLLQILQNRADGLGVSIHYESDIMNLSPYLDADLVVAADGVNSLIRETYATSFNPRIDFRPNKFVWLGTTAPFEAFTFIFKEDRNGIWNVHAYRYEDDLATLIVETTEATWKSAGMDTTTEAETAQFIAEIFAEELNGAQVLTNRSNWRAFPNIHCESWVHENIVLIGDSAHTSHFSIGSGTKLAMEDAIALHQACEADRDNIMGAPARYEAVRRKEVERIQHAANTSLTWFETVARFWGMDARQFNFSMLTRSKQITYENLSLRDPELVADVRDWFAVQAGSPPGTVPMFTSFRLRGMDLENRIVISPMCQYSAVEGEPNDWHMVHLGSRCLG
;
A
#
# COMPACT_ATOMS: atom_id res chain seq x y z
N MET A 1 27.81 15.73 12.48
CA MET A 1 26.63 15.18 13.17
C MET A 1 26.96 13.80 13.73
N LYS A 2 26.45 13.48 14.92
CA LYS A 2 26.41 12.12 15.46
C LYS A 2 24.97 11.63 15.39
N ALA A 3 24.70 10.56 14.64
CA ALA A 3 23.35 9.99 14.54
C ALA A 3 23.37 8.50 14.89
N ASN A 4 22.46 8.10 15.76
CA ASN A 4 22.19 6.71 16.12
C ASN A 4 20.86 6.30 15.47
N ILE A 5 20.90 5.26 14.63
CA ILE A 5 19.74 4.74 13.90
C ILE A 5 19.40 3.37 14.47
N ILE A 6 18.19 3.23 14.99
CA ILE A 6 17.71 1.99 15.57
C ILE A 6 16.79 1.30 14.56
N GLY A 7 17.30 0.21 13.97
CA GLY A 7 16.68 -0.56 12.90
C GLY A 7 17.40 -0.43 11.56
N GLY A 8 17.85 -1.57 11.03
CA GLY A 8 18.53 -1.75 9.74
C GLY A 8 17.58 -2.11 8.59
N GLY A 9 16.32 -1.65 8.66
CA GLY A 9 15.37 -1.75 7.56
C GLY A 9 15.62 -0.70 6.46
N PRO A 10 14.80 -0.70 5.38
CA PRO A 10 14.99 0.23 4.26
C PRO A 10 15.06 1.70 4.67
N ALA A 11 14.22 2.14 5.64
CA ALA A 11 14.23 3.52 6.13
C ALA A 11 15.56 3.88 6.81
N GLY A 12 15.98 3.06 7.78
CA GLY A 12 17.19 3.33 8.57
C GLY A 12 18.47 3.28 7.74
N LEU A 13 18.63 2.26 6.90
CA LEU A 13 19.80 2.12 6.01
C LEU A 13 19.83 3.24 4.97
N TYR A 14 18.68 3.62 4.39
CA TYR A 14 18.65 4.66 3.37
C TYR A 14 18.97 6.04 3.95
N PHE A 15 18.47 6.37 5.14
CA PHE A 15 18.87 7.58 5.84
C PHE A 15 20.38 7.57 6.16
N ALA A 16 20.89 6.44 6.68
CA ALA A 16 22.28 6.30 7.07
C ALA A 16 23.24 6.54 5.88
N LEU A 17 22.95 5.91 4.74
CA LEU A 17 23.78 6.07 3.54
C LEU A 17 23.74 7.49 2.97
N LEU A 18 22.54 8.14 2.95
CA LEU A 18 22.42 9.52 2.45
C LEU A 18 23.18 10.50 3.32
N ALA A 19 23.04 10.40 4.65
CA ALA A 19 23.75 11.24 5.59
C ALA A 19 25.27 11.07 5.47
N LYS A 20 25.74 9.82 5.39
CA LYS A 20 27.18 9.51 5.29
C LYS A 20 27.78 9.89 3.95
N LYS A 21 27.03 9.73 2.86
CA LYS A 21 27.43 10.15 1.52
C LYS A 21 27.70 11.66 1.46
N GLN A 22 26.79 12.45 2.04
CA GLN A 22 26.90 13.91 1.99
C GLN A 22 27.98 14.44 2.92
N HIS A 23 28.17 13.80 4.10
CA HIS A 23 29.15 14.20 5.10
C HIS A 23 29.96 12.99 5.59
N PRO A 24 31.05 12.64 4.92
CA PRO A 24 31.86 11.47 5.28
C PRO A 24 32.47 11.51 6.70
N GLU A 25 32.63 12.70 7.28
CA GLU A 25 33.09 12.90 8.66
C GLU A 25 32.05 12.65 9.74
N ASP A 26 30.76 12.63 9.39
CA ASP A 26 29.68 12.39 10.34
C ASP A 26 29.77 10.97 10.95
N LYS A 27 29.43 10.87 12.22
CA LYS A 27 29.38 9.59 12.94
C LYS A 27 27.98 9.01 12.82
N ILE A 28 27.79 8.14 11.83
CA ILE A 28 26.52 7.48 11.56
C ILE A 28 26.61 6.03 11.97
N THR A 29 25.75 5.61 12.91
CA THR A 29 25.74 4.24 13.45
C THR A 29 24.34 3.65 13.35
N VAL A 30 24.22 2.46 12.78
CA VAL A 30 23.00 1.67 12.66
C VAL A 30 23.08 0.49 13.61
N PHE A 31 22.01 0.24 14.36
CA PHE A 31 21.83 -0.91 15.25
C PHE A 31 20.68 -1.77 14.73
N GLU A 32 21.00 -3.01 14.32
CA GLU A 32 20.03 -3.95 13.79
C GLU A 32 20.01 -5.22 14.65
N ARG A 33 18.81 -5.64 15.08
CA ARG A 33 18.64 -6.81 15.96
C ARG A 33 18.86 -8.15 15.25
N ASN A 34 18.65 -8.21 13.95
CA ASN A 34 18.79 -9.42 13.16
C ASN A 34 20.21 -9.54 12.58
N GLN A 35 20.49 -10.70 11.97
CA GLN A 35 21.69 -10.91 11.16
C GLN A 35 21.56 -10.18 9.81
N PRO A 36 22.68 -9.93 9.10
CA PRO A 36 22.67 -9.24 7.80
C PRO A 36 21.74 -9.89 6.76
N ASP A 37 21.69 -11.22 6.76
CA ASP A 37 20.94 -12.01 5.80
C ASP A 37 19.49 -12.30 6.19
N ASP A 38 19.11 -11.93 7.40
CA ASP A 38 17.76 -12.14 7.90
C ASP A 38 16.77 -11.16 7.27
N THR A 39 15.72 -11.68 6.69
CA THR A 39 14.61 -10.86 6.18
C THR A 39 13.26 -11.53 6.44
N PHE A 40 12.21 -10.73 6.45
CA PHE A 40 10.82 -11.18 6.55
C PHE A 40 10.12 -10.95 5.22
N GLY A 41 9.22 -11.87 4.84
CA GLY A 41 8.51 -11.79 3.57
C GLY A 41 9.43 -12.09 2.39
N PHE A 42 9.02 -11.71 1.20
CA PHE A 42 9.62 -12.15 -0.06
C PHE A 42 9.97 -10.95 -0.95
N GLY A 43 9.03 -10.49 -1.76
CA GLY A 43 9.23 -9.39 -2.67
C GLY A 43 8.75 -8.04 -2.13
N VAL A 44 9.27 -6.96 -2.70
CA VAL A 44 8.78 -5.59 -2.56
C VAL A 44 8.40 -5.05 -3.93
N VAL A 45 7.40 -4.16 -3.95
CA VAL A 45 6.87 -3.56 -5.20
C VAL A 45 7.05 -2.06 -5.17
N PHE A 46 7.36 -1.50 -6.33
CA PHE A 46 7.41 -0.08 -6.59
C PHE A 46 6.59 0.24 -7.85
N SER A 47 6.12 1.47 -7.97
CA SER A 47 5.59 2.00 -9.23
C SER A 47 6.68 2.80 -9.95
N ASP A 48 6.74 2.73 -11.26
CA ASP A 48 7.76 3.39 -12.09
C ASP A 48 7.82 4.90 -11.86
N GLU A 49 6.67 5.54 -11.66
CA GLU A 49 6.56 7.00 -11.44
C GLU A 49 7.36 7.50 -10.25
N THR A 50 7.70 6.63 -9.30
CA THR A 50 8.32 7.02 -8.03
C THR A 50 9.82 6.80 -7.96
N LEU A 51 10.38 6.13 -8.97
CA LEU A 51 11.79 5.75 -8.95
C LEU A 51 12.76 6.92 -9.15
N SER A 52 12.31 8.01 -9.80
CA SER A 52 13.15 9.19 -10.06
C SER A 52 13.67 9.85 -8.77
N ILE A 53 12.87 9.86 -7.71
CA ILE A 53 13.25 10.44 -6.41
C ILE A 53 14.45 9.70 -5.81
N PHE A 54 14.49 8.37 -5.94
CA PHE A 54 15.60 7.56 -5.44
C PHE A 54 16.87 7.78 -6.26
N ARG A 55 16.76 7.93 -7.60
CA ARG A 55 17.88 8.27 -8.47
C ARG A 55 18.52 9.61 -8.09
N ASP A 56 17.70 10.60 -7.83
CA ASP A 56 18.14 11.95 -7.48
C ASP A 56 18.80 11.98 -6.08
N ALA A 57 18.32 11.11 -5.16
CA ALA A 57 18.90 10.98 -3.82
C ALA A 57 20.25 10.23 -3.82
N ASP A 58 20.33 9.04 -4.44
CA ASP A 58 21.56 8.27 -4.60
C ASP A 58 21.53 7.43 -5.87
N ALA A 59 22.17 7.94 -6.92
CA ALA A 59 22.23 7.29 -8.24
C ALA A 59 22.91 5.91 -8.22
N GLU A 60 23.84 5.67 -7.29
CA GLU A 60 24.59 4.41 -7.23
C GLU A 60 23.70 3.27 -6.71
N SER A 61 23.05 3.45 -5.54
CA SER A 61 22.10 2.47 -5.05
C SER A 61 20.89 2.31 -5.98
N TYR A 62 20.41 3.40 -6.59
CA TYR A 62 19.35 3.37 -7.58
C TYR A 62 19.70 2.48 -8.78
N ASN A 63 20.89 2.66 -9.39
CA ASN A 63 21.30 1.87 -10.54
C ASN A 63 21.42 0.39 -10.20
N GLU A 64 21.91 0.07 -9.00
CA GLU A 64 21.98 -1.32 -8.54
C GLU A 64 20.59 -1.90 -8.31
N ILE A 65 19.67 -1.15 -7.71
CA ILE A 65 18.28 -1.56 -7.46
C ILE A 65 17.56 -1.87 -8.78
N ILE A 66 17.61 -0.98 -9.78
CA ILE A 66 16.90 -1.18 -11.04
C ILE A 66 17.42 -2.36 -11.86
N ASN A 67 18.70 -2.74 -11.71
CA ASN A 67 19.28 -3.91 -12.35
C ASN A 67 18.68 -5.23 -11.85
N HIS A 68 18.03 -5.22 -10.67
CA HIS A 68 17.40 -6.39 -10.06
C HIS A 68 15.90 -6.38 -10.13
N PHE A 69 15.29 -5.41 -10.84
CA PHE A 69 13.84 -5.36 -10.96
C PHE A 69 13.29 -6.39 -11.96
N ALA A 70 12.23 -7.07 -11.52
CA ALA A 70 11.28 -7.68 -12.44
C ALA A 70 10.21 -6.62 -12.78
N TYR A 71 10.00 -6.37 -14.08
CA TYR A 71 9.02 -5.38 -14.56
C TYR A 71 7.76 -6.06 -15.08
N TRP A 72 6.61 -5.43 -14.87
CA TRP A 72 5.34 -5.77 -15.50
C TRP A 72 4.44 -4.54 -15.61
N ASP A 73 3.62 -4.52 -16.63
CA ASP A 73 2.70 -3.42 -16.93
C ASP A 73 1.24 -3.75 -16.60
N GLU A 74 0.93 -5.03 -16.47
CA GLU A 74 -0.43 -5.51 -16.32
C GLU A 74 -0.82 -5.82 -14.89
N ILE A 75 -2.11 -5.59 -14.59
CA ILE A 75 -2.82 -6.17 -13.44
C ILE A 75 -3.76 -7.24 -13.97
N GLU A 76 -3.67 -8.44 -13.40
CA GLU A 76 -4.55 -9.57 -13.71
C GLU A 76 -5.51 -9.83 -12.54
N THR A 77 -6.79 -9.98 -12.85
CA THR A 77 -7.83 -10.36 -11.89
C THR A 77 -8.41 -11.71 -12.29
N ARG A 78 -8.33 -12.67 -11.38
CA ARG A 78 -8.97 -14.00 -11.50
C ARG A 78 -10.16 -14.07 -10.57
N TYR A 79 -11.35 -14.11 -11.13
CA TYR A 79 -12.61 -14.10 -10.39
C TYR A 79 -13.70 -14.87 -11.16
N ASP A 80 -14.40 -15.77 -10.46
CA ASP A 80 -15.53 -16.56 -11.01
C ASP A 80 -15.23 -17.25 -12.36
N GLY A 81 -14.05 -17.91 -12.44
CA GLY A 81 -13.59 -18.60 -13.65
C GLY A 81 -13.14 -17.68 -14.79
N HIS A 82 -13.17 -16.37 -14.59
CA HIS A 82 -12.70 -15.38 -15.56
C HIS A 82 -11.30 -14.88 -15.21
N VAL A 83 -10.51 -14.60 -16.25
CA VAL A 83 -9.21 -13.93 -16.14
C VAL A 83 -9.30 -12.64 -16.96
N ILE A 84 -9.19 -11.51 -16.30
CA ILE A 84 -9.23 -10.18 -16.92
C ILE A 84 -7.92 -9.47 -16.65
N ARG A 85 -7.27 -8.97 -17.70
CA ARG A 85 -6.03 -8.16 -17.60
C ARG A 85 -6.33 -6.70 -17.92
N SER A 86 -5.63 -5.82 -17.22
CA SER A 86 -5.61 -4.38 -17.46
C SER A 86 -4.18 -3.93 -17.62
N SER A 87 -3.90 -3.12 -18.61
CA SER A 87 -2.56 -2.61 -18.95
C SER A 87 -2.32 -1.17 -18.50
N GLY A 88 -1.12 -0.66 -18.72
CA GLY A 88 -0.76 0.75 -18.43
C GLY A 88 -0.54 1.07 -16.96
N HIS A 89 -0.20 0.09 -16.13
CA HIS A 89 -0.04 0.29 -14.67
C HIS A 89 1.40 0.54 -14.22
N GLY A 90 2.40 0.01 -14.95
CA GLY A 90 3.83 0.25 -14.72
C GLY A 90 4.28 -0.10 -13.29
N PHE A 91 4.63 -1.37 -13.07
CA PHE A 91 5.15 -1.84 -11.78
C PHE A 91 6.51 -2.50 -11.94
N CYS A 92 7.27 -2.49 -10.86
CA CYS A 92 8.46 -3.29 -10.72
C CYS A 92 8.54 -3.90 -9.32
N GLY A 93 9.13 -5.07 -9.24
CA GLY A 93 9.34 -5.79 -7.99
C GLY A 93 10.75 -6.34 -7.91
N MET A 94 11.22 -6.52 -6.69
CA MET A 94 12.49 -7.18 -6.42
C MET A 94 12.45 -7.93 -5.10
N SER A 95 13.42 -8.82 -4.92
CA SER A 95 13.63 -9.51 -3.66
C SER A 95 13.87 -8.48 -2.54
N ARG A 96 13.11 -8.60 -1.44
CA ARG A 96 13.35 -7.79 -0.25
C ARG A 96 14.75 -8.00 0.32
N LYS A 97 15.25 -9.24 0.26
CA LYS A 97 16.61 -9.57 0.69
C LYS A 97 17.65 -8.84 -0.17
N CYS A 98 17.47 -8.87 -1.48
CA CYS A 98 18.35 -8.17 -2.43
C CYS A 98 18.36 -6.66 -2.17
N LEU A 99 17.19 -6.03 -1.98
CA LEU A 99 17.11 -4.61 -1.64
C LEU A 99 17.92 -4.28 -0.38
N LEU A 100 17.71 -5.04 0.70
CA LEU A 100 18.46 -4.81 1.95
C LEU A 100 19.98 -4.98 1.76
N GLN A 101 20.40 -5.99 1.02
CA GLN A 101 21.81 -6.24 0.72
C GLN A 101 22.46 -5.07 -0.05
N ILE A 102 21.75 -4.53 -1.05
CA ILE A 102 22.22 -3.35 -1.81
C ILE A 102 22.40 -2.16 -0.87
N LEU A 103 21.41 -1.89 -0.02
CA LEU A 103 21.46 -0.76 0.91
C LEU A 103 22.57 -0.95 1.98
N GLN A 104 22.73 -2.17 2.50
CA GLN A 104 23.81 -2.52 3.45
C GLN A 104 25.20 -2.34 2.82
N ASN A 105 25.41 -2.90 1.64
CA ASN A 105 26.68 -2.79 0.92
C ASN A 105 27.02 -1.33 0.61
N ARG A 106 26.02 -0.55 0.21
CA ARG A 106 26.18 0.87 -0.07
C ARG A 106 26.54 1.66 1.19
N ALA A 107 25.85 1.41 2.30
CA ALA A 107 26.08 2.06 3.58
C ALA A 107 27.49 1.72 4.14
N ASP A 108 27.88 0.45 4.10
CA ASP A 108 29.19 -0.03 4.53
C ASP A 108 30.31 0.60 3.67
N GLY A 109 30.16 0.58 2.35
CA GLY A 109 31.09 1.19 1.40
C GLY A 109 31.29 2.71 1.61
N LEU A 110 30.31 3.40 2.18
CA LEU A 110 30.41 4.82 2.56
C LEU A 110 31.02 5.01 3.97
N GLY A 111 31.20 3.94 4.75
CA GLY A 111 31.76 3.98 6.10
C GLY A 111 30.69 4.22 7.19
N VAL A 112 29.46 3.80 6.99
CA VAL A 112 28.46 3.71 8.05
C VAL A 112 28.84 2.54 8.98
N SER A 113 28.81 2.76 10.30
CA SER A 113 29.02 1.68 11.27
C SER A 113 27.70 0.91 11.47
N ILE A 114 27.64 -0.36 11.04
CA ILE A 114 26.45 -1.20 11.22
C ILE A 114 26.75 -2.29 12.25
N HIS A 115 25.96 -2.32 13.32
CA HIS A 115 26.03 -3.32 14.39
C HIS A 115 24.81 -4.25 14.27
N TYR A 116 25.04 -5.45 13.76
CA TYR A 116 24.04 -6.52 13.70
C TYR A 116 23.91 -7.23 15.05
N GLU A 117 22.86 -8.05 15.20
CA GLU A 117 22.53 -8.78 16.44
C GLU A 117 22.49 -7.88 17.67
N SER A 118 22.10 -6.61 17.46
CA SER A 118 22.05 -5.53 18.45
C SER A 118 20.62 -5.15 18.75
N ASP A 119 19.97 -5.90 19.64
CA ASP A 119 18.59 -5.64 20.08
C ASP A 119 18.60 -4.56 21.17
N ILE A 120 18.12 -3.37 20.84
CA ILE A 120 18.15 -2.20 21.71
C ILE A 120 16.90 -2.19 22.60
N MET A 121 17.02 -2.75 23.80
CA MET A 121 15.95 -2.76 24.82
C MET A 121 15.95 -1.52 25.72
N ASN A 122 17.01 -0.72 25.70
CA ASN A 122 17.14 0.53 26.47
C ASN A 122 17.80 1.59 25.61
N LEU A 123 17.09 2.69 25.36
CA LEU A 123 17.55 3.76 24.49
C LEU A 123 18.52 4.74 25.19
N SER A 124 18.55 4.78 26.54
CA SER A 124 19.33 5.77 27.31
C SER A 124 20.80 5.91 26.89
N PRO A 125 21.56 4.83 26.56
CA PRO A 125 22.94 4.96 26.12
C PRO A 125 23.15 5.64 24.75
N TYR A 126 22.08 5.79 23.99
CA TYR A 126 22.11 6.27 22.61
C TYR A 126 21.59 7.72 22.46
N LEU A 127 21.05 8.29 23.54
CA LEU A 127 20.45 9.64 23.55
C LEU A 127 21.49 10.77 23.51
N ASP A 128 22.77 10.49 23.70
CA ASP A 128 23.86 11.46 23.62
C ASP A 128 24.24 11.86 22.17
N ALA A 129 23.52 11.35 21.19
CA ALA A 129 23.64 11.72 19.78
C ALA A 129 22.91 13.04 19.48
N ASP A 130 23.33 13.72 18.40
CA ASP A 130 22.61 14.90 17.90
C ASP A 130 21.21 14.51 17.37
N LEU A 131 21.08 13.27 16.86
CA LEU A 131 19.85 12.71 16.32
C LEU A 131 19.76 11.21 16.63
N VAL A 132 18.61 10.77 17.09
CA VAL A 132 18.23 9.36 17.22
C VAL A 132 17.09 9.05 16.27
N VAL A 133 17.35 8.17 15.30
CA VAL A 133 16.37 7.79 14.29
C VAL A 133 15.76 6.44 14.65
N ALA A 134 14.49 6.44 15.02
CA ALA A 134 13.73 5.24 15.29
C ALA A 134 13.16 4.68 13.97
N ALA A 135 13.82 3.64 13.45
CA ALA A 135 13.47 2.90 12.26
C ALA A 135 13.21 1.40 12.57
N ASP A 136 12.79 1.13 13.83
CA ASP A 136 12.63 -0.19 14.43
C ASP A 136 11.31 -0.89 14.04
N GLY A 137 10.58 -0.30 13.10
CA GLY A 137 9.50 -0.92 12.35
C GLY A 137 8.17 -1.00 13.09
N VAL A 138 7.29 -1.88 12.61
CA VAL A 138 5.90 -2.00 13.04
C VAL A 138 5.74 -2.24 14.55
N ASN A 139 6.65 -2.97 15.16
CA ASN A 139 6.68 -3.26 16.60
C ASN A 139 7.68 -2.35 17.35
N SER A 140 7.73 -1.08 17.00
CA SER A 140 8.67 -0.12 17.54
C SER A 140 8.60 -0.01 19.07
N LEU A 141 9.69 -0.40 19.74
CA LEU A 141 9.87 -0.23 21.17
C LEU A 141 10.00 1.26 21.54
N ILE A 142 10.63 2.05 20.67
CA ILE A 142 10.82 3.48 20.88
C ILE A 142 9.48 4.20 20.86
N ARG A 143 8.60 3.90 19.88
CA ARG A 143 7.24 4.42 19.85
C ARG A 143 6.46 4.10 21.14
N GLU A 144 6.58 2.87 21.64
CA GLU A 144 5.92 2.45 22.88
C GLU A 144 6.51 3.14 24.11
N THR A 145 7.84 3.23 24.20
CA THR A 145 8.54 3.85 25.34
C THR A 145 8.16 5.32 25.49
N TYR A 146 8.02 6.04 24.40
CA TYR A 146 7.66 7.46 24.39
C TYR A 146 6.23 7.70 23.89
N ALA A 147 5.31 6.78 24.19
CA ALA A 147 3.94 6.83 23.71
C ALA A 147 3.19 8.11 24.09
N THR A 148 3.50 8.72 25.25
CA THR A 148 2.90 9.99 25.68
C THR A 148 3.26 11.17 24.78
N SER A 149 4.42 11.11 24.11
CA SER A 149 4.89 12.15 23.18
C SER A 149 4.41 11.91 21.76
N PHE A 150 4.50 10.66 21.30
CA PHE A 150 4.11 10.29 19.92
C PHE A 150 2.60 10.10 19.76
N ASN A 151 1.87 9.85 20.85
CA ASN A 151 0.43 9.56 20.91
C ASN A 151 -0.04 8.61 19.78
N PRO A 152 0.50 7.36 19.75
CA PRO A 152 0.20 6.42 18.69
C PRO A 152 -1.23 5.90 18.79
N ARG A 153 -1.88 5.79 17.63
CA ARG A 153 -3.13 5.03 17.44
C ARG A 153 -2.81 3.81 16.61
N ILE A 154 -3.06 2.63 17.15
CA ILE A 154 -2.83 1.36 16.48
C ILE A 154 -4.19 0.66 16.34
N ASP A 155 -4.69 0.58 15.11
CA ASP A 155 -5.93 -0.11 14.75
C ASP A 155 -5.60 -1.43 14.05
N PHE A 156 -5.80 -2.55 14.76
CA PHE A 156 -5.64 -3.88 14.17
C PHE A 156 -6.85 -4.21 13.29
N ARG A 157 -6.60 -4.35 12.01
CA ARG A 157 -7.65 -4.60 11.03
C ARG A 157 -8.23 -6.02 11.17
N PRO A 158 -9.55 -6.20 10.88
CA PRO A 158 -10.22 -7.47 11.14
C PRO A 158 -9.73 -8.62 10.27
N ASN A 159 -9.34 -8.37 9.01
CA ASN A 159 -8.84 -9.42 8.15
C ASN A 159 -7.53 -10.00 8.67
N LYS A 160 -7.33 -11.29 8.39
CA LYS A 160 -6.08 -12.00 8.62
C LYS A 160 -5.35 -12.18 7.30
N PHE A 161 -4.05 -12.02 7.33
CA PHE A 161 -3.21 -12.28 6.17
C PHE A 161 -1.98 -13.10 6.54
N VAL A 162 -1.46 -13.83 5.57
CA VAL A 162 -0.17 -14.51 5.65
C VAL A 162 0.66 -14.14 4.42
N TRP A 163 1.95 -13.92 4.64
CA TRP A 163 2.90 -13.58 3.59
C TRP A 163 3.71 -14.81 3.21
N LEU A 164 3.44 -15.34 2.04
CA LEU A 164 4.06 -16.52 1.46
C LEU A 164 4.83 -16.16 0.20
N GLY A 165 5.64 -17.10 -0.27
CA GLY A 165 6.23 -17.09 -1.60
C GLY A 165 5.72 -18.28 -2.42
N THR A 166 6.02 -18.25 -3.72
CA THR A 166 5.71 -19.37 -4.61
C THR A 166 6.66 -19.42 -5.79
N THR A 167 6.83 -20.62 -6.37
CA THR A 167 7.51 -20.83 -7.66
C THR A 167 6.57 -20.72 -8.86
N ALA A 168 5.31 -20.29 -8.66
CA ALA A 168 4.37 -20.08 -9.75
C ALA A 168 4.78 -18.87 -10.62
N PRO A 169 4.76 -19.00 -11.95
CA PRO A 169 5.19 -17.95 -12.87
C PRO A 169 4.07 -16.92 -13.09
N PHE A 170 3.98 -15.92 -12.22
CA PHE A 170 3.07 -14.79 -12.42
C PHE A 170 3.70 -13.75 -13.35
N GLU A 171 3.05 -13.47 -14.48
CA GLU A 171 3.51 -12.49 -15.47
C GLU A 171 3.05 -11.07 -15.19
N ALA A 172 1.98 -10.92 -14.41
CA ALA A 172 1.35 -9.65 -14.02
C ALA A 172 1.23 -9.53 -12.51
N PHE A 173 0.89 -8.34 -12.02
CA PHE A 173 0.38 -8.23 -10.65
C PHE A 173 -0.99 -8.90 -10.59
N THR A 174 -1.08 -10.06 -9.98
CA THR A 174 -2.27 -10.92 -10.04
C THR A 174 -3.05 -10.88 -8.74
N PHE A 175 -4.33 -10.56 -8.85
CA PHE A 175 -5.32 -10.72 -7.78
C PHE A 175 -6.17 -11.95 -8.06
N ILE A 176 -6.27 -12.87 -7.09
CA ILE A 176 -7.10 -14.07 -7.20
C ILE A 176 -8.16 -14.01 -6.12
N PHE A 177 -9.39 -14.22 -6.51
CA PHE A 177 -10.55 -14.27 -5.61
C PHE A 177 -11.23 -15.63 -5.74
N LYS A 178 -11.28 -16.36 -4.64
CA LYS A 178 -11.83 -17.72 -4.62
C LYS A 178 -12.70 -17.92 -3.39
N GLU A 179 -13.82 -18.60 -3.56
CA GLU A 179 -14.69 -19.01 -2.46
C GLU A 179 -14.60 -20.53 -2.28
N ASP A 180 -14.44 -20.94 -1.04
CA ASP A 180 -14.57 -22.34 -0.65
C ASP A 180 -15.66 -22.51 0.43
N ARG A 181 -15.80 -23.70 0.98
CA ARG A 181 -16.77 -23.98 2.06
C ARG A 181 -16.57 -23.12 3.32
N ASN A 182 -15.40 -22.53 3.52
CA ASN A 182 -15.07 -21.70 4.68
C ASN A 182 -15.38 -20.22 4.45
N GLY A 183 -15.37 -19.76 3.19
CA GLY A 183 -15.63 -18.38 2.79
C GLY A 183 -14.72 -17.92 1.66
N ILE A 184 -14.52 -16.58 1.58
CA ILE A 184 -13.79 -15.93 0.49
C ILE A 184 -12.32 -15.74 0.87
N TRP A 185 -11.44 -16.07 -0.07
CA TRP A 185 -9.99 -15.92 -0.01
C TRP A 185 -9.53 -14.94 -1.09
N ASN A 186 -8.68 -14.00 -0.72
CA ASN A 186 -8.07 -13.03 -1.63
C ASN A 186 -6.57 -13.28 -1.71
N VAL A 187 -6.01 -13.25 -2.90
CA VAL A 187 -4.56 -13.39 -3.13
C VAL A 187 -4.02 -12.14 -3.82
N HIS A 188 -2.87 -11.68 -3.38
CA HIS A 188 -2.05 -10.68 -4.05
C HIS A 188 -0.74 -11.36 -4.44
N ALA A 189 -0.54 -11.59 -5.74
CA ALA A 189 0.65 -12.27 -6.24
C ALA A 189 1.40 -11.39 -7.23
N TYR A 190 2.73 -11.39 -7.13
CA TYR A 190 3.61 -10.68 -8.05
C TYR A 190 5.02 -11.27 -8.04
N ARG A 191 5.63 -11.31 -9.20
CA ARG A 191 6.99 -11.80 -9.38
C ARG A 191 8.00 -10.79 -8.79
N TYR A 192 9.06 -11.30 -8.20
CA TYR A 192 10.17 -10.48 -7.68
C TYR A 192 11.56 -10.99 -8.10
N GLU A 193 11.63 -12.20 -8.62
CA GLU A 193 12.77 -12.83 -9.29
C GLU A 193 12.25 -13.71 -10.43
N ASP A 194 13.13 -14.25 -11.29
CA ASP A 194 12.72 -14.96 -12.49
C ASP A 194 11.77 -16.13 -12.21
N ASP A 195 12.06 -16.92 -11.18
CA ASP A 195 11.30 -18.13 -10.83
C ASP A 195 10.58 -18.01 -9.48
N LEU A 196 10.46 -16.79 -8.91
CA LEU A 196 9.89 -16.57 -7.60
C LEU A 196 8.88 -15.42 -7.58
N ALA A 197 7.77 -15.68 -6.93
CA ALA A 197 6.72 -14.68 -6.72
C ALA A 197 6.32 -14.60 -5.24
N THR A 198 5.91 -13.41 -4.82
CA THR A 198 5.20 -13.21 -3.55
C THR A 198 3.77 -13.73 -3.70
N LEU A 199 3.25 -14.33 -2.64
CA LEU A 199 1.88 -14.82 -2.52
C LEU A 199 1.31 -14.37 -1.17
N ILE A 200 0.66 -13.21 -1.12
CA ILE A 200 -0.02 -12.75 0.10
C ILE A 200 -1.45 -13.27 0.04
N VAL A 201 -1.84 -14.04 1.04
CA VAL A 201 -3.22 -14.53 1.17
C VAL A 201 -3.91 -13.80 2.29
N GLU A 202 -5.08 -13.25 2.00
CA GLU A 202 -5.90 -12.46 2.92
C GLU A 202 -7.32 -13.01 2.97
N THR A 203 -7.93 -13.04 4.16
CA THR A 203 -9.32 -13.47 4.36
C THR A 203 -9.91 -12.85 5.63
N THR A 204 -11.23 -12.95 5.79
CA THR A 204 -11.90 -12.50 7.02
C THR A 204 -11.52 -13.38 8.22
N GLU A 205 -11.58 -12.82 9.43
CA GLU A 205 -11.36 -13.60 10.66
C GLU A 205 -12.31 -14.80 10.77
N ALA A 206 -13.54 -14.66 10.29
CA ALA A 206 -14.53 -15.74 10.30
C ALA A 206 -14.12 -16.89 9.39
N THR A 207 -13.71 -16.61 8.15
CA THR A 207 -13.19 -17.61 7.20
C THR A 207 -11.93 -18.28 7.71
N TRP A 208 -10.99 -17.50 8.25
CA TRP A 208 -9.74 -17.98 8.82
C TRP A 208 -9.96 -18.98 9.97
N LYS A 209 -10.88 -18.65 10.92
CA LYS A 209 -11.27 -19.55 12.00
C LYS A 209 -12.02 -20.78 11.50
N SER A 210 -12.96 -20.61 10.55
CA SER A 210 -13.71 -21.73 9.96
C SER A 210 -12.80 -22.74 9.29
N ALA A 211 -11.71 -22.27 8.69
CA ALA A 211 -10.68 -23.12 8.06
C ALA A 211 -9.67 -23.70 9.06
N GLY A 212 -9.74 -23.36 10.36
CA GLY A 212 -8.83 -23.83 11.41
C GLY A 212 -7.43 -23.25 11.33
N MET A 213 -7.24 -22.14 10.61
CA MET A 213 -5.93 -21.52 10.38
C MET A 213 -5.35 -20.83 11.61
N ASP A 214 -6.11 -20.68 12.67
CA ASP A 214 -5.71 -20.10 13.96
C ASP A 214 -4.81 -21.02 14.80
N THR A 215 -4.74 -22.31 14.42
CA THR A 215 -3.96 -23.34 15.13
C THR A 215 -2.89 -24.01 14.27
N THR A 216 -2.73 -23.57 13.00
CA THR A 216 -1.81 -24.20 12.04
C THR A 216 -0.38 -23.71 12.21
N THR A 217 0.56 -24.59 11.91
CA THR A 217 1.97 -24.26 11.66
C THR A 217 2.16 -23.61 10.30
N GLU A 218 3.34 -23.04 10.05
CA GLU A 218 3.68 -22.50 8.72
C GLU A 218 3.55 -23.54 7.60
N ALA A 219 4.00 -24.78 7.86
CA ALA A 219 3.95 -25.88 6.88
C ALA A 219 2.50 -26.29 6.57
N GLU A 220 1.66 -26.41 7.59
CA GLU A 220 0.23 -26.73 7.43
C GLU A 220 -0.51 -25.60 6.70
N THR A 221 -0.18 -24.34 7.01
CA THR A 221 -0.71 -23.17 6.28
C THR A 221 -0.31 -23.23 4.79
N ALA A 222 0.97 -23.47 4.48
CA ALA A 222 1.45 -23.56 3.11
C ALA A 222 0.77 -24.70 2.32
N GLN A 223 0.61 -25.86 2.96
CA GLN A 223 -0.11 -27.00 2.35
C GLN A 223 -1.57 -26.65 2.07
N PHE A 224 -2.28 -26.09 3.03
CA PHE A 224 -3.68 -25.68 2.88
C PHE A 224 -3.86 -24.66 1.75
N ILE A 225 -2.98 -23.66 1.65
CA ILE A 225 -3.02 -22.67 0.57
C ILE A 225 -2.71 -23.32 -0.77
N ALA A 226 -1.74 -24.24 -0.84
CA ALA A 226 -1.45 -24.99 -2.06
C ALA A 226 -2.65 -25.84 -2.52
N GLU A 227 -3.44 -26.39 -1.60
CA GLU A 227 -4.66 -27.16 -1.91
C GLU A 227 -5.79 -26.26 -2.42
N ILE A 228 -6.07 -25.12 -1.74
CA ILE A 228 -7.12 -24.19 -2.17
C ILE A 228 -6.82 -23.61 -3.56
N PHE A 229 -5.57 -23.21 -3.81
CA PHE A 229 -5.16 -22.56 -5.05
C PHE A 229 -4.43 -23.51 -6.01
N ALA A 230 -4.70 -24.83 -5.94
CA ALA A 230 -4.01 -25.83 -6.76
C ALA A 230 -4.11 -25.59 -8.25
N GLU A 231 -5.25 -25.08 -8.72
CA GLU A 231 -5.48 -24.74 -10.13
C GLU A 231 -4.63 -23.54 -10.56
N GLU A 232 -4.63 -22.48 -9.75
CA GLU A 232 -3.93 -21.23 -10.02
C GLU A 232 -2.41 -21.38 -9.88
N LEU A 233 -1.96 -22.25 -8.98
CA LEU A 233 -0.55 -22.54 -8.77
C LEU A 233 0.00 -23.61 -9.74
N ASN A 234 -0.86 -24.41 -10.36
CA ASN A 234 -0.50 -25.43 -11.38
C ASN A 234 0.71 -26.30 -10.99
N GLY A 235 0.72 -26.79 -9.75
CA GLY A 235 1.77 -27.66 -9.23
C GLY A 235 3.03 -26.91 -8.72
N ALA A 236 3.05 -25.59 -8.75
CA ALA A 236 4.13 -24.80 -8.14
C ALA A 236 4.13 -24.92 -6.61
N GLN A 237 5.31 -24.74 -6.01
CA GLN A 237 5.47 -24.83 -4.56
C GLN A 237 5.03 -23.53 -3.88
N VAL A 238 4.47 -23.66 -2.68
CA VAL A 238 4.27 -22.57 -1.73
C VAL A 238 5.45 -22.54 -0.75
N LEU A 239 6.06 -21.37 -0.60
CA LEU A 239 7.27 -21.17 0.20
C LEU A 239 6.93 -20.35 1.46
N THR A 240 7.60 -20.68 2.57
CA THR A 240 7.46 -19.97 3.85
C THR A 240 8.75 -19.26 4.24
N ASN A 241 8.62 -18.13 4.94
CA ASN A 241 9.72 -17.38 5.53
C ASN A 241 9.20 -16.61 6.75
N ARG A 242 9.12 -17.29 7.91
CA ARG A 242 8.47 -16.77 9.13
C ARG A 242 7.02 -16.33 8.84
N SER A 243 6.32 -17.15 8.05
CA SER A 243 5.00 -16.87 7.45
C SER A 243 3.88 -17.23 8.43
N ASN A 244 3.61 -16.33 9.36
CA ASN A 244 2.55 -16.48 10.35
C ASN A 244 1.34 -15.63 9.99
N TRP A 245 0.13 -16.14 10.25
CA TRP A 245 -1.11 -15.40 10.15
C TRP A 245 -1.12 -14.22 11.14
N ARG A 246 -1.50 -13.05 10.68
CA ARG A 246 -1.57 -11.84 11.50
C ARG A 246 -2.64 -10.88 11.01
N ALA A 247 -3.08 -10.00 11.90
CA ALA A 247 -3.88 -8.84 11.54
C ALA A 247 -2.97 -7.69 11.13
N PHE A 248 -3.39 -6.87 10.17
CA PHE A 248 -2.62 -5.69 9.77
C PHE A 248 -2.76 -4.60 10.84
N PRO A 249 -1.66 -4.08 11.40
CA PRO A 249 -1.69 -2.94 12.30
C PRO A 249 -1.66 -1.65 11.48
N ASN A 250 -2.75 -0.89 11.52
CA ASN A 250 -2.82 0.45 10.94
C ASN A 250 -2.33 1.45 11.99
N ILE A 251 -1.09 1.92 11.83
CA ILE A 251 -0.39 2.79 12.78
C ILE A 251 -0.45 4.23 12.29
N HIS A 252 -0.83 5.10 13.20
CA HIS A 252 -0.79 6.55 13.05
C HIS A 252 -0.29 7.20 14.35
N CYS A 253 0.76 8.03 14.28
CA CYS A 253 1.27 8.79 15.41
C CYS A 253 0.91 10.27 15.23
N GLU A 254 0.38 10.91 16.29
CA GLU A 254 0.04 12.33 16.26
C GLU A 254 1.27 13.22 16.16
N SER A 255 2.40 12.80 16.73
CA SER A 255 3.72 13.39 16.51
C SER A 255 4.72 12.31 16.14
N TRP A 256 5.71 12.66 15.34
CA TRP A 256 6.83 11.78 14.99
C TRP A 256 8.12 12.20 15.71
N VAL A 257 8.06 13.22 16.57
CA VAL A 257 9.20 13.86 17.19
C VAL A 257 9.08 13.86 18.71
N HIS A 258 10.18 13.50 19.39
CA HIS A 258 10.36 13.68 20.82
C HIS A 258 11.81 14.06 21.10
N GLU A 259 12.06 15.30 21.52
CA GLU A 259 13.42 15.85 21.73
C GLU A 259 14.29 15.60 20.48
N ASN A 260 15.41 14.85 20.61
CA ASN A 260 16.28 14.47 19.50
C ASN A 260 15.90 13.13 18.84
N ILE A 261 14.75 12.53 19.20
CA ILE A 261 14.24 11.28 18.64
C ILE A 261 13.24 11.57 17.53
N VAL A 262 13.37 10.88 16.41
CA VAL A 262 12.42 10.95 15.28
C VAL A 262 12.02 9.55 14.81
N LEU A 263 10.71 9.34 14.60
CA LEU A 263 10.16 8.11 14.01
C LEU A 263 10.17 8.22 12.47
N ILE A 264 10.57 7.15 11.76
CA ILE A 264 10.48 7.04 10.30
C ILE A 264 9.98 5.66 9.86
N GLY A 265 9.29 5.59 8.72
CA GLY A 265 8.74 4.36 8.18
C GLY A 265 7.69 3.73 9.10
N ASP A 266 7.66 2.39 9.20
CA ASP A 266 6.65 1.65 9.95
C ASP A 266 6.67 1.92 11.47
N SER A 267 7.69 2.53 12.01
CA SER A 267 7.68 3.00 13.40
C SER A 267 6.75 4.20 13.60
N ALA A 268 6.63 5.07 12.60
CA ALA A 268 5.78 6.26 12.61
C ALA A 268 4.36 6.00 12.07
N HIS A 269 4.28 5.25 10.97
CA HIS A 269 3.05 5.03 10.21
C HIS A 269 3.15 3.80 9.33
N THR A 270 2.05 3.08 9.17
CA THR A 270 1.98 1.92 8.26
C THR A 270 1.04 2.21 7.09
N SER A 271 1.29 1.57 5.97
CA SER A 271 0.41 1.58 4.80
C SER A 271 0.10 0.15 4.40
N HIS A 272 -1.19 -0.17 4.22
CA HIS A 272 -1.62 -1.53 3.88
C HIS A 272 -0.99 -2.00 2.56
N PHE A 273 -0.58 -3.26 2.53
CA PHE A 273 0.14 -3.87 1.40
C PHE A 273 -0.65 -3.87 0.09
N SER A 274 -1.98 -3.71 0.12
CA SER A 274 -2.85 -3.74 -1.06
C SER A 274 -2.58 -2.64 -2.11
N ILE A 275 -1.80 -1.63 -1.78
CA ILE A 275 -1.34 -0.59 -2.72
C ILE A 275 0.19 -0.56 -2.91
N GLY A 276 0.93 -1.47 -2.26
CA GLY A 276 2.37 -1.65 -2.47
C GLY A 276 3.25 -0.46 -2.07
N SER A 277 2.86 0.37 -1.09
CA SER A 277 3.55 1.64 -0.81
C SER A 277 4.45 1.66 0.42
N GLY A 278 4.47 0.61 1.26
CA GLY A 278 5.17 0.64 2.55
C GLY A 278 6.68 0.90 2.44
N THR A 279 7.39 0.13 1.62
CA THR A 279 8.84 0.30 1.42
C THR A 279 9.17 1.64 0.78
N LYS A 280 8.37 2.08 -0.21
CA LYS A 280 8.49 3.39 -0.83
C LYS A 280 8.39 4.51 0.21
N LEU A 281 7.34 4.51 1.03
CA LEU A 281 7.14 5.52 2.08
C LEU A 281 8.32 5.57 3.05
N ALA A 282 8.82 4.40 3.47
CA ALA A 282 9.95 4.30 4.38
C ALA A 282 11.24 4.92 3.80
N MET A 283 11.52 4.70 2.51
CA MET A 283 12.68 5.30 1.85
C MET A 283 12.48 6.80 1.58
N GLU A 284 11.28 7.24 1.24
CA GLU A 284 10.95 8.67 1.10
C GLU A 284 11.06 9.43 2.42
N ASP A 285 10.71 8.81 3.55
CA ASP A 285 10.91 9.39 4.87
C ASP A 285 12.40 9.61 5.15
N ALA A 286 13.24 8.64 4.78
CA ALA A 286 14.69 8.75 4.89
C ALA A 286 15.24 9.93 4.08
N ILE A 287 14.78 10.11 2.84
CA ILE A 287 15.16 11.24 1.99
C ILE A 287 14.73 12.56 2.65
N ALA A 288 13.49 12.66 3.09
CA ALA A 288 12.96 13.89 3.65
C ALA A 288 13.64 14.27 4.97
N LEU A 289 13.95 13.29 5.82
CA LEU A 289 14.70 13.52 7.05
C LEU A 289 16.15 13.97 6.75
N HIS A 290 16.81 13.34 5.77
CA HIS A 290 18.12 13.78 5.30
C HIS A 290 18.09 15.23 4.80
N GLN A 291 17.13 15.57 3.92
CA GLN A 291 16.95 16.93 3.43
C GLN A 291 16.66 17.94 4.55
N ALA A 292 15.90 17.54 5.57
CA ALA A 292 15.64 18.37 6.73
C ALA A 292 16.90 18.61 7.58
N CYS A 293 17.82 17.64 7.66
CA CYS A 293 19.13 17.82 8.28
C CYS A 293 20.00 18.79 7.49
N GLU A 294 20.01 18.68 6.15
CA GLU A 294 20.79 19.53 5.26
C GLU A 294 20.29 20.98 5.22
N ALA A 295 19.01 21.21 5.41
CA ALA A 295 18.41 22.54 5.38
C ALA A 295 18.97 23.48 6.47
N ASP A 296 19.43 22.94 7.59
CA ASP A 296 20.04 23.73 8.69
C ASP A 296 20.96 22.82 9.53
N ARG A 297 22.20 22.69 9.10
CA ARG A 297 23.22 21.85 9.75
C ARG A 297 23.66 22.37 11.12
N ASP A 298 23.49 23.64 11.38
CA ASP A 298 23.84 24.26 12.68
C ASP A 298 22.74 23.97 13.72
N ASN A 299 21.54 23.58 13.28
CA ASN A 299 20.41 23.26 14.13
C ASN A 299 19.81 21.88 13.77
N ILE A 300 20.55 20.80 13.97
CA ILE A 300 20.09 19.43 13.76
C ILE A 300 18.88 19.08 14.63
N MET A 301 18.81 19.63 15.83
CA MET A 301 17.65 19.46 16.72
C MET A 301 16.32 19.91 16.12
N GLY A 302 16.33 20.83 15.15
CA GLY A 302 15.16 21.27 14.41
C GLY A 302 14.80 20.38 13.20
N ALA A 303 15.68 19.48 12.78
CA ALA A 303 15.46 18.65 11.60
C ALA A 303 14.23 17.71 11.72
N PRO A 304 13.99 17.03 12.87
CA PRO A 304 12.80 16.19 13.04
C PRO A 304 11.48 16.94 12.78
N ALA A 305 11.34 18.15 13.31
CA ALA A 305 10.13 18.95 13.13
C ALA A 305 9.94 19.41 11.66
N ARG A 306 11.04 19.78 10.98
CA ARG A 306 11.01 20.11 9.55
C ARG A 306 10.60 18.92 8.70
N TYR A 307 11.16 17.74 8.98
CA TYR A 307 10.81 16.49 8.34
C TYR A 307 9.32 16.18 8.49
N GLU A 308 8.81 16.17 9.71
CA GLU A 308 7.41 15.87 10.00
C GLU A 308 6.47 16.84 9.26
N ALA A 309 6.77 18.13 9.27
CA ALA A 309 5.95 19.15 8.60
C ALA A 309 5.85 18.94 7.09
N VAL A 310 6.91 18.46 6.44
CA VAL A 310 6.93 18.20 4.98
C VAL A 310 6.24 16.88 4.65
N ARG A 311 6.53 15.80 5.41
CA ARG A 311 6.10 14.44 5.04
C ARG A 311 4.68 14.10 5.44
N ARG A 312 4.20 14.64 6.56
CA ARG A 312 2.91 14.25 7.14
C ARG A 312 1.77 14.26 6.14
N LYS A 313 1.62 15.34 5.38
CA LYS A 313 0.50 15.49 4.43
C LYS A 313 0.52 14.41 3.34
N GLU A 314 1.68 14.06 2.82
CA GLU A 314 1.81 13.04 1.79
C GLU A 314 1.56 11.63 2.35
N VAL A 315 2.11 11.34 3.52
CA VAL A 315 1.87 10.08 4.23
C VAL A 315 0.38 9.88 4.51
N GLU A 316 -0.31 10.90 5.05
CA GLU A 316 -1.75 10.85 5.33
C GLU A 316 -2.57 10.61 4.06
N ARG A 317 -2.19 11.23 2.93
CA ARG A 317 -2.83 11.00 1.63
C ARG A 317 -2.69 9.55 1.17
N ILE A 318 -1.50 8.96 1.30
CA ILE A 318 -1.25 7.58 0.91
C ILE A 318 -1.92 6.61 1.89
N GLN A 319 -1.87 6.86 3.20
CA GLN A 319 -2.61 6.07 4.19
C GLN A 319 -4.12 6.09 3.93
N HIS A 320 -4.68 7.23 3.56
CA HIS A 320 -6.10 7.32 3.20
C HIS A 320 -6.45 6.43 2.01
N ALA A 321 -5.63 6.44 0.96
CA ALA A 321 -5.82 5.58 -0.20
C ALA A 321 -5.66 4.09 0.14
N ALA A 322 -4.65 3.75 0.96
CA ALA A 322 -4.42 2.39 1.44
C ALA A 322 -5.58 1.88 2.28
N ASN A 323 -6.12 2.72 3.18
CA ASN A 323 -7.27 2.37 4.03
C ASN A 323 -8.57 2.22 3.21
N THR A 324 -8.73 3.02 2.15
CA THR A 324 -9.85 2.86 1.23
C THR A 324 -9.76 1.54 0.46
N SER A 325 -8.58 1.18 -0.03
CA SER A 325 -8.29 -0.11 -0.65
C SER A 325 -8.48 -1.28 0.31
N LEU A 326 -7.94 -1.20 1.52
CA LEU A 326 -8.10 -2.18 2.59
C LEU A 326 -9.56 -2.47 2.89
N THR A 327 -10.39 -1.42 3.06
CA THR A 327 -11.83 -1.56 3.35
C THR A 327 -12.55 -2.29 2.21
N TRP A 328 -12.12 -2.14 0.97
CA TRP A 328 -12.67 -2.90 -0.15
C TRP A 328 -12.42 -4.41 0.01
N PHE A 329 -11.22 -4.82 0.37
CA PHE A 329 -10.89 -6.24 0.63
C PHE A 329 -11.63 -6.78 1.86
N GLU A 330 -11.72 -6.02 2.94
CA GLU A 330 -12.48 -6.40 4.14
C GLU A 330 -13.97 -6.60 3.87
N THR A 331 -14.49 -5.93 2.86
CA THR A 331 -15.91 -6.00 2.48
C THR A 331 -16.14 -6.65 1.12
N VAL A 332 -15.21 -7.45 0.64
CA VAL A 332 -15.24 -8.06 -0.70
C VAL A 332 -16.55 -8.85 -0.96
N ALA A 333 -17.14 -9.44 0.05
CA ALA A 333 -18.43 -10.13 -0.05
C ALA A 333 -19.57 -9.25 -0.60
N ARG A 334 -19.48 -7.91 -0.48
CA ARG A 334 -20.45 -6.96 -1.06
C ARG A 334 -20.43 -6.96 -2.59
N PHE A 335 -19.31 -7.34 -3.17
CA PHE A 335 -19.07 -7.35 -4.60
C PHE A 335 -19.18 -8.76 -5.19
N TRP A 336 -19.37 -9.77 -4.32
CA TRP A 336 -19.49 -11.17 -4.73
C TRP A 336 -20.76 -11.39 -5.55
N GLY A 337 -20.66 -12.13 -6.65
CA GLY A 337 -21.74 -12.35 -7.59
C GLY A 337 -21.96 -11.22 -8.61
N MET A 338 -21.10 -10.20 -8.63
CA MET A 338 -21.07 -9.24 -9.75
C MET A 338 -20.57 -9.92 -11.02
N ASP A 339 -20.97 -9.39 -12.19
CA ASP A 339 -20.31 -9.72 -13.45
C ASP A 339 -18.79 -9.46 -13.34
N ALA A 340 -17.97 -10.33 -13.92
CA ALA A 340 -16.53 -10.28 -13.79
C ALA A 340 -15.93 -8.94 -14.24
N ARG A 341 -16.49 -8.28 -15.26
CA ARG A 341 -16.06 -6.95 -15.73
C ARG A 341 -16.30 -5.89 -14.66
N GLN A 342 -17.48 -5.90 -14.05
CA GLN A 342 -17.87 -4.96 -13.00
C GLN A 342 -17.03 -5.17 -11.75
N PHE A 343 -16.80 -6.43 -11.37
CA PHE A 343 -15.93 -6.79 -10.24
C PHE A 343 -14.50 -6.30 -10.46
N ASN A 344 -13.91 -6.61 -11.63
CA ASN A 344 -12.56 -6.16 -12.00
C ASN A 344 -12.44 -4.64 -11.98
N PHE A 345 -13.40 -3.92 -12.58
CA PHE A 345 -13.40 -2.47 -12.58
C PHE A 345 -13.46 -1.89 -11.16
N SER A 346 -14.34 -2.45 -10.30
CA SER A 346 -14.42 -2.07 -8.88
C SER A 346 -13.11 -2.33 -8.14
N MET A 347 -12.46 -3.47 -8.41
CA MET A 347 -11.16 -3.83 -7.83
C MET A 347 -10.05 -2.88 -8.27
N LEU A 348 -9.95 -2.56 -9.56
CA LEU A 348 -8.93 -1.64 -10.09
C LEU A 348 -9.07 -0.22 -9.53
N THR A 349 -10.31 0.26 -9.35
CA THR A 349 -10.59 1.63 -8.88
C THR A 349 -10.78 1.73 -7.35
N ARG A 350 -10.59 0.65 -6.60
CA ARG A 350 -10.90 0.52 -5.16
C ARG A 350 -10.27 1.57 -4.26
N SER A 351 -9.03 1.96 -4.56
CA SER A 351 -8.26 2.94 -3.75
C SER A 351 -8.64 4.38 -4.03
N LYS A 352 -9.42 4.64 -5.10
CA LYS A 352 -9.74 5.95 -5.66
C LYS A 352 -8.52 6.75 -6.15
N GLN A 353 -7.34 6.15 -6.17
CA GLN A 353 -6.15 6.71 -6.83
C GLN A 353 -6.26 6.54 -8.36
N ILE A 354 -6.77 5.38 -8.77
CA ILE A 354 -7.14 5.13 -10.17
C ILE A 354 -8.62 5.44 -10.32
N THR A 355 -8.95 6.49 -11.07
CA THR A 355 -10.34 6.87 -11.40
C THR A 355 -10.75 6.29 -12.74
N TYR A 356 -12.02 6.45 -13.10
CA TYR A 356 -12.54 6.12 -14.43
C TYR A 356 -11.74 6.82 -15.54
N GLU A 357 -11.50 8.13 -15.39
CA GLU A 357 -10.77 8.93 -16.35
C GLU A 357 -9.30 8.51 -16.45
N ASN A 358 -8.65 8.28 -15.31
CA ASN A 358 -7.27 7.83 -15.28
C ASN A 358 -7.12 6.44 -15.91
N LEU A 359 -8.04 5.51 -15.61
CA LEU A 359 -8.03 4.18 -16.22
C LEU A 359 -8.32 4.24 -17.72
N SER A 360 -9.18 5.17 -18.18
CA SER A 360 -9.43 5.39 -19.61
C SER A 360 -8.19 5.84 -20.39
N LEU A 361 -7.25 6.51 -19.72
CA LEU A 361 -5.96 6.88 -20.32
C LEU A 361 -4.96 5.72 -20.31
N ARG A 362 -5.00 4.87 -19.30
CA ARG A 362 -4.10 3.72 -19.15
C ARG A 362 -4.53 2.54 -20.04
N ASP A 363 -5.80 2.20 -19.98
CA ASP A 363 -6.40 1.06 -20.68
C ASP A 363 -7.76 1.45 -21.27
N PRO A 364 -7.77 2.16 -22.41
CA PRO A 364 -9.00 2.61 -23.05
C PRO A 364 -9.88 1.47 -23.55
N GLU A 365 -9.30 0.32 -23.91
CA GLU A 365 -10.05 -0.84 -24.42
C GLU A 365 -10.85 -1.49 -23.30
N LEU A 366 -10.25 -1.73 -22.14
CA LEU A 366 -10.94 -2.26 -20.96
C LEU A 366 -12.09 -1.34 -20.54
N VAL A 367 -11.83 -0.04 -20.49
CA VAL A 367 -12.87 0.92 -20.06
C VAL A 367 -14.01 1.01 -21.06
N ALA A 368 -13.71 0.90 -22.36
CA ALA A 368 -14.72 0.84 -23.41
C ALA A 368 -15.59 -0.44 -23.30
N ASP A 369 -14.98 -1.62 -23.07
CA ASP A 369 -15.70 -2.87 -22.88
C ASP A 369 -16.62 -2.81 -21.65
N VAL A 370 -16.13 -2.35 -20.52
CA VAL A 370 -16.92 -2.19 -19.28
C VAL A 370 -18.08 -1.20 -19.47
N ARG A 371 -17.81 -0.06 -20.10
CA ARG A 371 -18.82 0.97 -20.38
C ARG A 371 -19.92 0.43 -21.30
N ASP A 372 -19.55 -0.23 -22.39
CA ASP A 372 -20.48 -0.75 -23.39
C ASP A 372 -21.33 -1.90 -22.81
N TRP A 373 -20.69 -2.79 -22.05
CA TRP A 373 -21.41 -3.81 -21.27
C TRP A 373 -22.43 -3.18 -20.31
N PHE A 374 -22.01 -2.17 -19.53
CA PHE A 374 -22.87 -1.50 -18.58
C PHE A 374 -24.06 -0.79 -19.25
N ALA A 375 -23.80 -0.12 -20.38
CA ALA A 375 -24.86 0.54 -21.16
C ALA A 375 -25.91 -0.48 -21.65
N VAL A 376 -25.48 -1.62 -22.20
CA VAL A 376 -26.38 -2.68 -22.67
C VAL A 376 -27.19 -3.27 -21.51
N GLN A 377 -26.57 -3.54 -20.36
CA GLN A 377 -27.29 -4.02 -19.17
C GLN A 377 -28.33 -3.02 -18.66
N ALA A 378 -28.08 -1.73 -18.85
CA ALA A 378 -29.00 -0.66 -18.50
C ALA A 378 -30.08 -0.38 -19.57
N GLY A 379 -30.11 -1.16 -20.68
CA GLY A 379 -31.06 -0.94 -21.78
C GLY A 379 -30.72 0.26 -22.66
N SER A 380 -29.47 0.72 -22.64
CA SER A 380 -28.96 1.84 -23.44
C SER A 380 -28.02 1.37 -24.55
N PRO A 381 -27.83 2.12 -25.65
CA PRO A 381 -26.89 1.75 -26.70
C PRO A 381 -25.44 1.67 -26.19
N PRO A 382 -24.58 0.76 -26.74
CA PRO A 382 -23.15 0.80 -26.50
C PRO A 382 -22.57 2.20 -26.76
N GLY A 383 -21.54 2.59 -26.01
CA GLY A 383 -20.94 3.92 -26.08
C GLY A 383 -21.64 4.96 -25.20
N THR A 384 -22.81 4.66 -24.66
CA THR A 384 -23.48 5.58 -23.72
C THR A 384 -22.66 5.74 -22.45
N VAL A 385 -22.36 7.00 -22.10
CA VAL A 385 -21.68 7.32 -20.83
C VAL A 385 -22.53 6.86 -19.65
N PRO A 386 -21.98 6.21 -18.61
CA PRO A 386 -22.75 5.58 -17.51
C PRO A 386 -23.81 6.48 -16.86
N MET A 387 -23.53 7.78 -16.67
CA MET A 387 -24.49 8.73 -16.09
C MET A 387 -25.72 8.98 -16.96
N PHE A 388 -25.61 8.77 -18.26
CA PHE A 388 -26.69 8.95 -19.23
C PHE A 388 -27.40 7.65 -19.58
N THR A 389 -27.05 6.52 -18.96
CA THR A 389 -27.77 5.25 -19.15
C THR A 389 -29.10 5.25 -18.42
N SER A 390 -30.08 4.54 -18.96
CA SER A 390 -31.39 4.37 -18.34
C SER A 390 -31.29 3.72 -16.97
N PHE A 391 -32.24 4.06 -16.09
CA PHE A 391 -32.35 3.47 -14.76
C PHE A 391 -33.79 3.25 -14.36
N ARG A 392 -34.11 2.07 -13.86
CA ARG A 392 -35.44 1.77 -13.33
C ARG A 392 -35.46 1.81 -11.81
N LEU A 393 -36.21 2.76 -11.26
CA LEU A 393 -36.40 2.88 -9.83
C LEU A 393 -37.80 2.39 -9.49
N ARG A 394 -37.93 1.14 -8.99
CA ARG A 394 -39.21 0.48 -8.75
C ARG A 394 -40.08 0.42 -10.03
N GLY A 395 -41.16 1.17 -10.09
CA GLY A 395 -42.05 1.25 -11.26
C GLY A 395 -41.84 2.45 -12.15
N MET A 396 -40.79 3.25 -11.93
CA MET A 396 -40.48 4.48 -12.70
C MET A 396 -39.24 4.24 -13.54
N ASP A 397 -39.38 4.43 -14.84
CA ASP A 397 -38.24 4.41 -15.78
C ASP A 397 -37.69 5.83 -15.92
N LEU A 398 -36.41 5.97 -15.68
CA LEU A 398 -35.65 7.21 -15.82
C LEU A 398 -34.76 7.10 -17.07
N GLU A 399 -34.77 8.14 -17.91
CA GLU A 399 -33.98 8.16 -19.14
C GLU A 399 -32.48 8.24 -18.88
N ASN A 400 -32.09 8.79 -17.73
CA ASN A 400 -30.69 8.89 -17.30
C ASN A 400 -30.60 8.81 -15.75
N ARG A 401 -29.37 8.80 -15.21
CA ARG A 401 -29.08 8.66 -13.78
C ARG A 401 -28.79 9.98 -13.07
N ILE A 402 -29.07 11.10 -13.73
CA ILE A 402 -28.86 12.43 -13.16
C ILE A 402 -30.10 12.82 -12.36
N VAL A 403 -29.92 13.02 -11.07
CA VAL A 403 -31.01 13.43 -10.16
C VAL A 403 -30.63 14.75 -9.50
N ILE A 404 -31.51 15.73 -9.66
CA ILE A 404 -31.39 17.00 -8.97
C ILE A 404 -32.03 16.88 -7.60
N SER A 405 -31.24 17.03 -6.55
CA SER A 405 -31.73 17.02 -5.18
C SER A 405 -32.72 18.17 -4.96
N PRO A 406 -33.86 17.91 -4.30
CA PRO A 406 -34.81 18.97 -3.94
C PRO A 406 -34.13 19.89 -2.90
N MET A 407 -33.89 21.15 -3.28
CA MET A 407 -33.38 22.19 -2.39
C MET A 407 -34.46 23.22 -2.14
N CYS A 408 -34.59 23.67 -0.90
CA CYS A 408 -35.52 24.73 -0.53
C CYS A 408 -35.22 26.01 -1.33
N GLN A 409 -36.21 26.55 -2.02
CA GLN A 409 -36.08 27.77 -2.82
C GLN A 409 -36.47 29.01 -2.04
N TYR A 410 -37.15 28.88 -0.92
CA TYR A 410 -37.65 29.98 -0.08
C TYR A 410 -38.47 31.02 -0.86
N SER A 411 -39.13 30.61 -1.94
CA SER A 411 -39.88 31.48 -2.87
C SER A 411 -41.38 31.19 -2.88
N ALA A 412 -41.87 30.26 -2.04
CA ALA A 412 -43.29 29.98 -1.90
C ALA A 412 -44.03 31.18 -1.24
N VAL A 413 -45.25 31.46 -1.68
CA VAL A 413 -46.15 32.45 -1.07
C VAL A 413 -47.24 31.70 -0.37
N GLU A 414 -47.42 31.92 0.94
CA GLU A 414 -48.39 31.20 1.79
C GLU A 414 -48.33 29.68 1.70
N GLY A 415 -47.13 29.11 1.41
CA GLY A 415 -46.89 27.67 1.25
C GLY A 415 -47.21 27.12 -0.15
N GLU A 416 -47.65 27.95 -1.08
CA GLU A 416 -47.97 27.54 -2.45
C GLU A 416 -46.83 27.81 -3.42
N PRO A 417 -46.52 26.90 -4.39
CA PRO A 417 -45.58 27.13 -5.46
C PRO A 417 -46.10 28.21 -6.42
N ASN A 418 -45.16 28.98 -7.02
CA ASN A 418 -45.42 30.06 -7.95
C ASN A 418 -44.58 29.90 -9.22
N ASP A 419 -44.58 30.93 -10.10
CA ASP A 419 -43.83 30.95 -11.36
C ASP A 419 -42.34 30.68 -11.20
N TRP A 420 -41.74 31.07 -10.05
CA TRP A 420 -40.35 30.74 -9.74
C TRP A 420 -40.11 29.24 -9.74
N HIS A 421 -40.98 28.47 -9.09
CA HIS A 421 -40.84 27.01 -9.01
C HIS A 421 -41.05 26.37 -10.39
N MET A 422 -41.98 26.89 -11.18
CA MET A 422 -42.21 26.41 -12.54
C MET A 422 -40.95 26.64 -13.43
N VAL A 423 -40.40 27.82 -13.38
CA VAL A 423 -39.16 28.15 -14.13
C VAL A 423 -37.99 27.36 -13.61
N HIS A 424 -37.83 27.26 -12.28
CA HIS A 424 -36.71 26.51 -11.65
C HIS A 424 -36.73 25.03 -12.03
N LEU A 425 -37.87 24.35 -11.94
CA LEU A 425 -37.98 22.94 -12.30
C LEU A 425 -37.93 22.73 -13.82
N GLY A 426 -38.65 23.58 -14.57
CA GLY A 426 -38.73 23.49 -16.03
C GLY A 426 -37.38 23.68 -16.70
N SER A 427 -36.56 24.62 -16.24
CA SER A 427 -35.21 24.82 -16.78
C SER A 427 -34.29 23.62 -16.59
N ARG A 428 -34.49 22.84 -15.53
CA ARG A 428 -33.70 21.63 -15.26
C ARG A 428 -34.20 20.41 -16.02
N CYS A 429 -35.47 20.41 -16.41
CA CYS A 429 -36.03 19.35 -17.26
C CYS A 429 -35.62 19.49 -18.74
N LEU A 430 -35.22 20.71 -19.16
CA LEU A 430 -34.86 21.00 -20.55
C LEU A 430 -33.37 20.79 -20.83
N GLY A 431 -32.51 20.59 -19.84
CA GLY A 431 -31.11 20.40 -20.11
C GLY A 431 -30.16 20.48 -19.03
#